data_3fe233a33afdb9cd8a9f4e5364f82b7f
#
_entry.id   3fe233a33afdb9cd8a9f4e5364f82b7f
#
_cell.length_a   1.000
_cell.length_b   1.000
_cell.length_c   1.000
_cell.angle_alpha   90.00
_cell.angle_beta   90.00
_cell.angle_gamma   90.00
#
_symmetry.space_group_name_H-M   'P 1'
#
loop_
_entity.id
_entity.type
_entity.pdbx_description
1 polymer ?
#
loop_
_entity_poly.entity_id
_entity_poly.type
_entity_poly.pdbx_seq_one_letter_code
_entity_poly.pdbx_strand_id
1 'polypeptide(L)'
;MTKHIQWKGTLSQEGYDILKGEGGCIVCPTKVGYIIMTSDKAGLERKFAAKERNRNKPGVVLCGSMDELRALAQLNPEIEAFYQKHWDEDILLGCILPWKPEAFEKLKASGDGREELMTDVRGTSCFVIKFGKAGEQLAAKLWEEGKMVYASSANPSGKGNRGKVEGIGERIEGAVDLVIEADDYVASIQPDKTIETRYEQGVMVSMVDKDGKLIPEQGGARSTSPAPVVIRKGLDIDKIMMHLSDTFNSWDYRQGEYY
;
A
#
# COMPACT_ATOMS: atom_id res chain seq x y z
N MET A 1 -19.13 -5.34 -19.92
CA MET A 1 -19.41 -4.40 -18.81
C MET A 1 -18.82 -4.99 -17.54
N THR A 2 -18.01 -4.23 -16.80
CA THR A 2 -17.34 -4.70 -15.57
C THR A 2 -18.40 -5.02 -14.52
N LYS A 3 -18.19 -6.13 -13.79
CA LYS A 3 -19.11 -6.56 -12.74
C LYS A 3 -18.90 -5.72 -11.48
N HIS A 4 -19.99 -5.32 -10.85
CA HIS A 4 -20.01 -4.64 -9.56
C HIS A 4 -20.67 -5.54 -8.52
N ILE A 5 -20.07 -5.62 -7.33
CA ILE A 5 -20.64 -6.33 -6.18
C ILE A 5 -20.53 -5.47 -4.92
N GLN A 6 -21.50 -5.59 -4.03
CA GLN A 6 -21.42 -4.96 -2.70
C GLN A 6 -20.60 -5.84 -1.75
N TRP A 7 -19.64 -5.22 -1.05
CA TRP A 7 -18.90 -5.91 0.00
C TRP A 7 -19.83 -6.21 1.19
N LYS A 8 -19.75 -7.45 1.69
CA LYS A 8 -20.64 -7.95 2.76
C LYS A 8 -19.97 -8.08 4.10
N GLY A 9 -18.79 -7.46 4.30
CA GLY A 9 -18.04 -7.53 5.55
C GLY A 9 -17.10 -8.75 5.67
N THR A 10 -17.18 -9.69 4.75
CA THR A 10 -16.37 -10.91 4.73
C THR A 10 -15.55 -11.01 3.44
N LEU A 11 -14.65 -11.99 3.38
CA LEU A 11 -13.82 -12.24 2.19
C LEU A 11 -14.70 -12.31 0.92
N SER A 12 -14.35 -11.50 -0.08
CA SER A 12 -14.94 -11.63 -1.40
C SER A 12 -14.33 -12.84 -2.12
N GLN A 13 -15.09 -13.93 -2.18
CA GLN A 13 -14.63 -15.14 -2.88
C GLN A 13 -14.38 -14.87 -4.36
N GLU A 14 -15.23 -14.08 -4.99
CA GLU A 14 -15.07 -13.72 -6.40
C GLU A 14 -13.81 -12.88 -6.63
N GLY A 15 -13.55 -11.88 -5.77
CA GLY A 15 -12.32 -11.09 -5.83
C GLY A 15 -11.07 -11.94 -5.63
N TYR A 16 -11.12 -12.88 -4.69
CA TYR A 16 -10.04 -13.84 -4.46
C TYR A 16 -9.78 -14.73 -5.69
N ASP A 17 -10.84 -15.31 -6.28
CA ASP A 17 -10.70 -16.18 -7.44
C ASP A 17 -10.12 -15.44 -8.65
N ILE A 18 -10.51 -14.19 -8.87
CA ILE A 18 -9.94 -13.34 -9.92
C ILE A 18 -8.46 -13.07 -9.66
N LEU A 19 -8.10 -12.63 -8.46
CA LEU A 19 -6.72 -12.29 -8.11
C LEU A 19 -5.79 -13.52 -8.10
N LYS A 20 -6.33 -14.69 -7.81
CA LYS A 20 -5.60 -15.96 -7.89
C LYS A 20 -5.30 -16.37 -9.33
N GLY A 21 -6.17 -16.00 -10.26
CA GLY A 21 -6.03 -16.28 -11.69
C GLY A 21 -4.99 -15.39 -12.36
N GLU A 22 -4.58 -15.79 -13.57
CA GLU A 22 -3.63 -15.02 -14.37
C GLU A 22 -4.22 -13.67 -14.81
N GLY A 23 -3.47 -12.61 -14.58
CA GLY A 23 -3.83 -11.26 -15.02
C GLY A 23 -5.00 -10.62 -14.27
N GLY A 24 -5.45 -11.21 -13.17
CA GLY A 24 -6.57 -10.69 -12.38
C GLY A 24 -6.35 -9.25 -11.91
N CYS A 25 -7.36 -8.42 -12.08
CA CYS A 25 -7.33 -7.00 -11.73
C CYS A 25 -8.68 -6.57 -11.19
N ILE A 26 -8.73 -6.09 -9.96
CA ILE A 26 -9.98 -5.66 -9.31
C ILE A 26 -9.86 -4.27 -8.70
N VAL A 27 -10.99 -3.61 -8.48
CA VAL A 27 -11.09 -2.44 -7.61
C VAL A 27 -11.62 -2.87 -6.25
N CYS A 28 -10.97 -2.43 -5.19
CA CYS A 28 -11.26 -2.81 -3.81
C CYS A 28 -11.33 -1.58 -2.91
N PRO A 29 -12.29 -1.51 -1.97
CA PRO A 29 -12.36 -0.43 -1.00
C PRO A 29 -11.24 -0.53 0.05
N THR A 30 -10.77 0.63 0.51
CA THR A 30 -9.82 0.78 1.61
C THR A 30 -10.37 1.75 2.66
N LYS A 31 -9.57 2.06 3.66
CA LYS A 31 -9.90 3.09 4.67
C LYS A 31 -9.97 4.52 4.08
N VAL A 32 -9.36 4.76 2.93
CA VAL A 32 -9.19 6.11 2.35
C VAL A 32 -9.75 6.26 0.94
N GLY A 33 -10.38 5.22 0.43
CA GLY A 33 -10.96 5.22 -0.92
C GLY A 33 -10.74 3.89 -1.61
N TYR A 34 -10.75 3.90 -2.93
CA TYR A 34 -10.64 2.70 -3.75
C TYR A 34 -9.26 2.54 -4.35
N ILE A 35 -8.80 1.30 -4.44
CA ILE A 35 -7.52 0.93 -5.05
C ILE A 35 -7.73 -0.11 -6.14
N ILE A 36 -6.79 -0.17 -7.08
CA ILE A 36 -6.64 -1.28 -8.01
C ILE A 36 -5.73 -2.31 -7.34
N MET A 37 -6.15 -3.58 -7.31
CA MET A 37 -5.37 -4.70 -6.79
C MET A 37 -5.08 -5.72 -7.87
N THR A 38 -3.85 -6.22 -7.88
CA THR A 38 -3.37 -7.31 -8.75
C THR A 38 -2.41 -8.21 -7.98
N SER A 39 -2.11 -9.40 -8.50
CA SER A 39 -1.20 -10.33 -7.82
C SER A 39 -0.13 -10.96 -8.73
N ASP A 40 -0.05 -10.55 -10.00
CA ASP A 40 0.94 -11.07 -10.94
C ASP A 40 1.41 -10.02 -11.95
N LYS A 41 2.35 -10.40 -12.82
CA LYS A 41 2.93 -9.52 -13.84
C LYS A 41 1.88 -9.00 -14.83
N ALA A 42 1.02 -9.88 -15.33
CA ALA A 42 -0.02 -9.49 -16.29
C ALA A 42 -1.01 -8.50 -15.68
N GLY A 43 -1.40 -8.72 -14.42
CA GLY A 43 -2.22 -7.78 -13.65
C GLY A 43 -1.54 -6.44 -13.42
N LEU A 44 -0.23 -6.45 -13.10
CA LEU A 44 0.57 -5.23 -12.96
C LEU A 44 0.59 -4.41 -14.25
N GLU A 45 0.77 -5.04 -15.39
CA GLU A 45 0.75 -4.36 -16.70
C GLU A 45 -0.62 -3.73 -16.98
N ARG A 46 -1.70 -4.47 -16.70
CA ARG A 46 -3.08 -3.94 -16.81
C ARG A 46 -3.27 -2.71 -15.91
N LYS A 47 -2.78 -2.78 -14.67
CA LYS A 47 -2.85 -1.67 -13.71
C LYS A 47 -2.11 -0.43 -14.21
N PHE A 48 -0.91 -0.59 -14.75
CA PHE A 48 -0.13 0.52 -15.31
C PHE A 48 -0.80 1.11 -16.55
N ALA A 49 -1.33 0.28 -17.44
CA ALA A 49 -2.06 0.74 -18.63
C ALA A 49 -3.32 1.52 -18.25
N ALA A 50 -4.07 1.06 -17.26
CA ALA A 50 -5.29 1.74 -16.80
C ALA A 50 -5.03 3.14 -16.25
N LYS A 51 -3.86 3.35 -15.63
CA LYS A 51 -3.53 4.61 -14.97
C LYS A 51 -2.64 5.56 -15.77
N GLU A 52 -2.04 5.13 -16.86
CA GLU A 52 -0.97 5.88 -17.54
C GLU A 52 0.13 6.36 -16.58
N ARG A 53 0.43 5.52 -15.57
CA ARG A 53 1.29 5.90 -14.45
C ARG A 53 2.75 5.95 -14.85
N ASN A 54 3.46 6.96 -14.33
CA ASN A 54 4.92 6.99 -14.36
C ASN A 54 5.49 5.80 -13.56
N ARG A 55 6.39 5.02 -14.16
CA ARG A 55 6.99 3.82 -13.57
C ARG A 55 8.12 4.11 -12.57
N ASN A 56 8.47 5.38 -12.36
CA ASN A 56 9.60 5.78 -11.51
C ASN A 56 9.25 5.85 -10.00
N LYS A 57 7.99 5.61 -9.63
CA LYS A 57 7.56 5.64 -8.23
C LYS A 57 7.67 4.25 -7.61
N PRO A 58 7.99 4.16 -6.29
CA PRO A 58 7.96 2.89 -5.60
C PRO A 58 6.60 2.18 -5.78
N GLY A 59 6.64 0.89 -6.08
CA GLY A 59 5.44 0.07 -6.12
C GLY A 59 4.85 -0.09 -4.72
N VAL A 60 3.53 -0.32 -4.65
CA VAL A 60 2.84 -0.58 -3.39
C VAL A 60 2.60 -2.07 -3.24
N VAL A 61 3.10 -2.63 -2.14
CA VAL A 61 2.87 -4.02 -1.72
C VAL A 61 1.94 -4.00 -0.51
N LEU A 62 0.80 -4.68 -0.62
CA LEU A 62 -0.19 -4.77 0.45
C LEU A 62 0.09 -6.00 1.31
N CYS A 63 0.45 -5.79 2.58
CA CYS A 63 0.73 -6.86 3.52
C CYS A 63 -0.51 -7.12 4.39
N GLY A 64 -1.10 -8.30 4.26
CA GLY A 64 -2.27 -8.71 5.04
C GLY A 64 -1.94 -9.20 6.45
N SER A 65 -0.65 -9.31 6.79
CA SER A 65 -0.16 -9.71 8.12
C SER A 65 1.22 -9.12 8.40
N MET A 66 1.59 -9.07 9.67
CA MET A 66 2.96 -8.71 10.07
C MET A 66 3.97 -9.78 9.63
N ASP A 67 3.57 -11.05 9.57
CA ASP A 67 4.43 -12.13 9.08
C ASP A 67 4.77 -11.95 7.60
N GLU A 68 3.80 -11.55 6.77
CA GLU A 68 4.05 -11.20 5.37
C GLU A 68 5.04 -10.03 5.25
N LEU A 69 4.84 -8.97 6.02
CA LEU A 69 5.74 -7.81 6.04
C LEU A 69 7.18 -8.24 6.39
N ARG A 70 7.35 -9.04 7.46
CA ARG A 70 8.65 -9.55 7.90
C ARG A 70 9.30 -10.46 6.87
N ALA A 71 8.51 -11.21 6.11
CA ALA A 71 9.02 -12.09 5.07
C ALA A 71 9.55 -11.33 3.84
N LEU A 72 8.98 -10.16 3.54
CA LEU A 72 9.26 -9.41 2.31
C LEU A 72 10.22 -8.24 2.48
N ALA A 73 10.08 -7.44 3.54
CA ALA A 73 10.80 -6.19 3.72
C ALA A 73 12.00 -6.33 4.66
N GLN A 74 13.07 -5.57 4.38
CA GLN A 74 14.14 -5.38 5.36
C GLN A 74 13.65 -4.46 6.46
N LEU A 75 13.75 -4.92 7.71
CA LEU A 75 13.38 -4.20 8.91
C LEU A 75 14.55 -4.20 9.89
N ASN A 76 14.62 -3.20 10.72
CA ASN A 76 15.41 -3.25 11.95
C ASN A 76 14.42 -3.27 13.14
N PRO A 77 14.87 -3.56 14.38
CA PRO A 77 13.97 -3.67 15.52
C PRO A 77 13.11 -2.43 15.80
N GLU A 78 13.63 -1.23 15.57
CA GLU A 78 12.87 0.02 15.76
C GLU A 78 11.78 0.17 14.72
N ILE A 79 12.07 -0.10 13.46
CA ILE A 79 11.08 -0.05 12.37
C ILE A 79 10.02 -1.14 12.55
N GLU A 80 10.43 -2.34 12.96
CA GLU A 80 9.48 -3.43 13.23
C GLU A 80 8.55 -3.07 14.39
N ALA A 81 9.07 -2.52 15.49
CA ALA A 81 8.25 -2.04 16.62
C ALA A 81 7.31 -0.92 16.22
N PHE A 82 7.75 0.00 15.36
CA PHE A 82 6.92 1.05 14.79
C PHE A 82 5.75 0.49 13.98
N TYR A 83 5.99 -0.46 13.09
CA TYR A 83 4.93 -1.15 12.35
C TYR A 83 3.98 -1.92 13.29
N GLN A 84 4.53 -2.65 14.27
CA GLN A 84 3.72 -3.45 15.19
C GLN A 84 2.75 -2.58 15.98
N LYS A 85 3.18 -1.41 16.43
CA LYS A 85 2.31 -0.45 17.11
C LYS A 85 1.13 -0.02 16.24
N HIS A 86 1.38 0.29 14.98
CA HIS A 86 0.32 0.66 14.03
C HIS A 86 -0.60 -0.52 13.68
N TRP A 87 -0.04 -1.72 13.61
CA TRP A 87 -0.82 -2.94 13.44
C TRP A 87 -1.79 -3.14 14.62
N ASP A 88 -1.30 -3.03 15.85
CA ASP A 88 -2.08 -3.24 17.07
C ASP A 88 -3.19 -2.18 17.24
N GLU A 89 -2.95 -0.97 16.81
CA GLU A 89 -3.91 0.14 16.87
C GLU A 89 -4.79 0.27 15.62
N ASP A 90 -4.69 -0.65 14.67
CA ASP A 90 -5.44 -0.65 13.41
C ASP A 90 -5.23 0.65 12.60
N ILE A 91 -4.00 1.15 12.54
CA ILE A 91 -3.64 2.37 11.81
C ILE A 91 -3.00 2.03 10.46
N LEU A 92 -3.56 2.57 9.39
CA LEU A 92 -3.02 2.48 8.04
C LEU A 92 -1.63 3.15 7.98
N LEU A 93 -0.63 2.37 7.60
CA LEU A 93 0.74 2.84 7.47
C LEU A 93 1.42 2.23 6.26
N GLY A 94 2.10 3.05 5.46
CA GLY A 94 3.02 2.62 4.41
C GLY A 94 4.42 3.16 4.66
N CYS A 95 5.42 2.30 4.57
CA CYS A 95 6.83 2.73 4.61
C CYS A 95 7.57 2.30 3.37
N ILE A 96 8.45 3.18 2.88
CA ILE A 96 9.40 2.86 1.82
C ILE A 96 10.55 2.07 2.46
N LEU A 97 10.76 0.85 1.98
CA LEU A 97 11.73 -0.11 2.51
C LEU A 97 12.42 -0.86 1.38
N PRO A 98 13.66 -1.32 1.61
CA PRO A 98 14.27 -2.30 0.72
C PRO A 98 13.62 -3.67 0.93
N TRP A 99 13.68 -4.50 -0.10
CA TRP A 99 13.27 -5.91 0.00
C TRP A 99 14.32 -6.73 0.74
N LYS A 100 13.90 -7.75 1.47
CA LYS A 100 14.82 -8.79 1.91
C LYS A 100 15.46 -9.45 0.69
N PRO A 101 16.78 -9.69 0.69
CA PRO A 101 17.47 -10.28 -0.46
C PRO A 101 16.84 -11.58 -0.95
N GLU A 102 16.50 -12.50 -0.04
CA GLU A 102 15.86 -13.77 -0.39
C GLU A 102 14.45 -13.62 -0.96
N ALA A 103 13.68 -12.64 -0.51
CA ALA A 103 12.36 -12.33 -1.05
C ALA A 103 12.48 -11.72 -2.45
N PHE A 104 13.43 -10.83 -2.66
CA PHE A 104 13.69 -10.21 -3.95
C PHE A 104 14.19 -11.23 -4.98
N GLU A 105 15.07 -12.16 -4.58
CA GLU A 105 15.52 -13.26 -5.45
C GLU A 105 14.35 -14.16 -5.87
N LYS A 106 13.41 -14.46 -4.96
CA LYS A 106 12.19 -15.19 -5.31
C LYS A 106 11.32 -14.42 -6.30
N LEU A 107 11.21 -13.10 -6.14
CA LEU A 107 10.47 -12.23 -7.06
C LEU A 107 11.08 -12.29 -8.46
N LYS A 108 12.41 -12.21 -8.57
CA LYS A 108 13.16 -12.31 -9.83
C LYS A 108 13.11 -13.72 -10.43
N ALA A 109 13.07 -14.74 -9.60
CA ALA A 109 13.07 -16.15 -10.04
C ALA A 109 11.82 -16.50 -10.85
N SER A 110 10.73 -15.72 -10.77
CA SER A 110 9.59 -15.87 -11.66
C SER A 110 9.97 -15.66 -13.13
N GLY A 111 11.04 -14.90 -13.39
CA GLY A 111 11.58 -14.66 -14.73
C GLY A 111 10.71 -13.79 -15.63
N ASP A 112 9.65 -13.19 -15.08
CA ASP A 112 8.71 -12.36 -15.84
C ASP A 112 8.99 -10.86 -15.76
N GLY A 113 9.99 -10.44 -14.98
CA GLY A 113 10.39 -9.03 -14.85
C GLY A 113 9.46 -8.19 -13.97
N ARG A 114 8.62 -8.82 -13.14
CA ARG A 114 7.70 -8.08 -12.26
C ARG A 114 8.41 -7.20 -11.24
N GLU A 115 9.63 -7.53 -10.86
CA GLU A 115 10.46 -6.73 -9.96
C GLU A 115 10.69 -5.31 -10.49
N GLU A 116 10.81 -5.14 -11.80
CA GLU A 116 10.98 -3.83 -12.42
C GLU A 116 9.72 -2.95 -12.31
N LEU A 117 8.54 -3.57 -12.21
CA LEU A 117 7.27 -2.88 -12.03
C LEU A 117 6.97 -2.59 -10.56
N MET A 118 7.64 -3.28 -9.64
CA MET A 118 7.38 -3.21 -8.21
C MET A 118 8.37 -2.36 -7.43
N THR A 119 9.51 -2.05 -8.00
CA THR A 119 10.54 -1.26 -7.32
C THR A 119 10.78 0.06 -8.06
N ASP A 120 11.25 1.06 -7.31
CA ASP A 120 11.83 2.26 -7.89
C ASP A 120 13.29 2.01 -8.32
N VAL A 121 13.94 3.05 -8.84
CA VAL A 121 15.35 2.97 -9.27
C VAL A 121 16.32 2.60 -8.15
N ARG A 122 15.93 2.73 -6.89
CA ARG A 122 16.72 2.36 -5.72
C ARG A 122 16.47 0.93 -5.25
N GLY A 123 15.58 0.20 -5.89
CA GLY A 123 15.19 -1.16 -5.49
C GLY A 123 14.23 -1.21 -4.31
N THR A 124 13.50 -0.12 -4.03
CA THR A 124 12.59 -0.04 -2.89
C THR A 124 11.11 -0.13 -3.31
N SER A 125 10.27 -0.54 -2.37
CA SER A 125 8.81 -0.52 -2.51
C SER A 125 8.17 0.10 -1.27
N CYS A 126 6.90 0.45 -1.37
CA CYS A 126 6.09 0.87 -0.24
C CYS A 126 5.32 -0.33 0.31
N PHE A 127 5.64 -0.75 1.53
CA PHE A 127 4.96 -1.86 2.20
C PHE A 127 3.88 -1.30 3.11
N VAL A 128 2.62 -1.66 2.83
CA VAL A 128 1.44 -1.08 3.47
C VAL A 128 0.71 -2.11 4.32
N ILE A 129 0.37 -1.72 5.55
CA ILE A 129 -0.46 -2.50 6.48
C ILE A 129 -1.74 -1.75 6.84
N LYS A 130 -2.74 -2.47 7.32
CA LYS A 130 -3.99 -1.91 7.86
C LYS A 130 -4.73 -0.98 6.88
N PHE A 131 -4.73 -1.36 5.62
CA PHE A 131 -5.31 -0.58 4.53
C PHE A 131 -6.84 -0.71 4.39
N GLY A 132 -7.47 -1.62 5.13
CA GLY A 132 -8.93 -1.82 5.13
C GLY A 132 -9.31 -3.28 5.03
N LYS A 133 -10.41 -3.64 5.69
CA LYS A 133 -10.81 -5.06 5.91
C LYS A 133 -10.98 -5.86 4.62
N ALA A 134 -11.64 -5.32 3.62
CA ALA A 134 -11.90 -6.04 2.37
C ALA A 134 -10.61 -6.47 1.67
N GLY A 135 -9.66 -5.54 1.53
CA GLY A 135 -8.37 -5.81 0.91
C GLY A 135 -7.45 -6.65 1.79
N GLU A 136 -7.47 -6.43 3.12
CA GLU A 136 -6.65 -7.21 4.07
C GLU A 136 -7.03 -8.69 4.03
N GLN A 137 -8.33 -9.01 3.96
CA GLN A 137 -8.81 -10.39 3.84
C GLN A 137 -8.30 -11.06 2.55
N LEU A 138 -8.32 -10.34 1.43
CA LEU A 138 -7.81 -10.83 0.15
C LEU A 138 -6.30 -11.03 0.18
N ALA A 139 -5.55 -10.06 0.68
CA ALA A 139 -4.09 -10.14 0.78
C ALA A 139 -3.64 -11.29 1.68
N ALA A 140 -4.25 -11.47 2.85
CA ALA A 140 -3.94 -12.56 3.76
C ALA A 140 -4.21 -13.93 3.13
N LYS A 141 -5.33 -14.08 2.44
CA LYS A 141 -5.69 -15.33 1.76
C LYS A 141 -4.75 -15.68 0.62
N LEU A 142 -4.37 -14.69 -0.18
CA LEU A 142 -3.43 -14.87 -1.29
C LEU A 142 -2.01 -15.21 -0.78
N TRP A 143 -1.60 -14.60 0.33
CA TRP A 143 -0.31 -14.90 0.95
C TRP A 143 -0.19 -16.35 1.42
N GLU A 144 -1.27 -16.95 1.91
CA GLU A 144 -1.30 -18.38 2.24
C GLU A 144 -0.92 -19.28 1.05
N GLU A 145 -1.14 -18.80 -0.18
CA GLU A 145 -0.79 -19.48 -1.43
C GLU A 145 0.53 -18.99 -2.03
N GLY A 146 1.29 -18.17 -1.29
CA GLY A 146 2.57 -17.64 -1.75
C GLY A 146 2.44 -16.50 -2.77
N LYS A 147 1.28 -15.85 -2.87
CA LYS A 147 1.04 -14.72 -3.78
C LYS A 147 1.07 -13.41 -3.03
N MET A 148 1.74 -12.41 -3.61
CA MET A 148 1.75 -11.03 -3.13
C MET A 148 0.64 -10.23 -3.81
N VAL A 149 0.20 -9.16 -3.14
CA VAL A 149 -0.78 -8.22 -3.71
C VAL A 149 -0.13 -6.86 -3.94
N TYR A 150 -0.32 -6.34 -5.12
CA TYR A 150 0.19 -5.06 -5.60
C TYR A 150 -0.96 -4.08 -5.82
N ALA A 151 -0.75 -2.82 -5.52
CA ALA A 151 -1.83 -1.84 -5.57
C ALA A 151 -1.42 -0.47 -6.11
N SER A 152 -2.42 0.27 -6.52
CA SER A 152 -2.37 1.71 -6.71
C SER A 152 -3.77 2.30 -6.50
N SER A 153 -3.86 3.61 -6.23
CA SER A 153 -5.16 4.28 -6.10
C SER A 153 -6.01 4.15 -7.38
N ALA A 154 -7.29 3.85 -7.24
CA ALA A 154 -8.23 3.74 -8.34
C ALA A 154 -8.89 5.10 -8.64
N ASN A 155 -8.16 5.97 -9.32
CA ASN A 155 -8.61 7.32 -9.66
C ASN A 155 -7.95 7.81 -10.94
N PRO A 156 -8.60 8.74 -11.67
CA PRO A 156 -7.97 9.45 -12.77
C PRO A 156 -6.71 10.18 -12.29
N SER A 157 -5.73 10.33 -13.17
CA SER A 157 -4.49 11.02 -12.85
C SER A 157 -4.74 12.43 -12.28
N GLY A 158 -4.12 12.75 -11.14
CA GLY A 158 -4.25 14.05 -10.49
C GLY A 158 -5.55 14.31 -9.72
N LYS A 159 -6.44 13.33 -9.62
CA LYS A 159 -7.70 13.45 -8.85
C LYS A 159 -7.87 12.24 -7.93
N GLY A 160 -8.34 12.47 -6.70
CA GLY A 160 -8.78 11.38 -5.81
C GLY A 160 -10.13 10.80 -6.25
N ASN A 161 -10.49 9.61 -5.73
CA ASN A 161 -11.82 9.03 -5.96
C ASN A 161 -12.86 9.44 -4.89
N ARG A 162 -12.47 10.27 -3.93
CA ARG A 162 -13.31 10.79 -2.84
C ARG A 162 -13.93 9.69 -1.97
N GLY A 163 -13.41 8.47 -2.03
CA GLY A 163 -13.99 7.32 -1.36
C GLY A 163 -15.35 6.94 -1.90
N LYS A 164 -15.59 7.19 -3.18
CA LYS A 164 -16.80 6.86 -3.91
C LYS A 164 -16.48 6.01 -5.13
N VAL A 165 -17.30 4.99 -5.38
CA VAL A 165 -17.18 4.13 -6.57
C VAL A 165 -17.21 4.98 -7.86
N GLU A 166 -18.11 5.94 -7.94
CA GLU A 166 -18.22 6.83 -9.10
C GLU A 166 -16.92 7.65 -9.37
N GLY A 167 -16.08 7.84 -8.35
CA GLY A 167 -14.83 8.58 -8.46
C GLY A 167 -13.69 7.79 -9.08
N ILE A 168 -13.85 6.49 -9.36
CA ILE A 168 -12.78 5.69 -9.99
C ILE A 168 -12.60 6.04 -11.46
N GLY A 169 -13.66 6.46 -12.14
CA GLY A 169 -13.65 6.86 -13.53
C GLY A 169 -13.81 5.69 -14.51
N GLU A 170 -14.40 5.98 -15.65
CA GLU A 170 -14.78 4.98 -16.67
C GLU A 170 -13.57 4.18 -17.20
N ARG A 171 -12.40 4.83 -17.31
CA ARG A 171 -11.20 4.17 -17.80
C ARG A 171 -10.74 3.03 -16.90
N ILE A 172 -10.69 3.26 -15.58
CA ILE A 172 -10.31 2.23 -14.61
C ILE A 172 -11.40 1.18 -14.53
N GLU A 173 -12.66 1.60 -14.45
CA GLU A 173 -13.80 0.69 -14.45
C GLU A 173 -13.75 -0.27 -15.64
N GLY A 174 -13.51 0.24 -16.84
CA GLY A 174 -13.40 -0.56 -18.06
C GLY A 174 -12.17 -1.46 -18.14
N ALA A 175 -11.15 -1.24 -17.28
CA ALA A 175 -9.90 -1.97 -17.31
C ALA A 175 -9.80 -3.11 -16.27
N VAL A 176 -10.76 -3.22 -15.35
CA VAL A 176 -10.76 -4.21 -14.27
C VAL A 176 -11.85 -5.27 -14.48
N ASP A 177 -11.68 -6.42 -13.82
CA ASP A 177 -12.60 -7.55 -13.92
C ASP A 177 -13.77 -7.44 -12.95
N LEU A 178 -13.56 -6.73 -11.83
CA LEU A 178 -14.54 -6.62 -10.75
C LEU A 178 -14.34 -5.29 -10.01
N VAL A 179 -15.45 -4.68 -9.60
CA VAL A 179 -15.47 -3.58 -8.63
C VAL A 179 -16.20 -4.05 -7.38
N ILE A 180 -15.50 -4.06 -6.25
CA ILE A 180 -16.10 -4.31 -4.93
C ILE A 180 -16.49 -2.97 -4.32
N GLU A 181 -17.77 -2.75 -4.12
CA GLU A 181 -18.32 -1.49 -3.63
C GLU A 181 -18.52 -1.51 -2.12
N ALA A 182 -18.11 -0.44 -1.44
CA ALA A 182 -18.31 -0.25 -0.01
C ALA A 182 -18.19 1.22 0.40
N ASP A 183 -18.91 2.11 -0.29
CA ASP A 183 -18.87 3.56 -0.01
C ASP A 183 -19.16 3.89 1.46
N ASP A 184 -20.11 3.19 2.08
CA ASP A 184 -20.48 3.39 3.48
C ASP A 184 -19.34 2.96 4.43
N TYR A 185 -18.63 1.87 4.11
CA TYR A 185 -17.46 1.46 4.88
C TYR A 185 -16.36 2.51 4.83
N VAL A 186 -16.03 3.02 3.63
CA VAL A 186 -15.02 4.07 3.47
C VAL A 186 -15.41 5.32 4.26
N ALA A 187 -16.67 5.75 4.17
CA ALA A 187 -17.18 6.90 4.93
C ALA A 187 -17.10 6.69 6.46
N SER A 188 -17.35 5.45 6.91
CA SER A 188 -17.35 5.10 8.35
C SER A 188 -15.99 5.26 9.04
N ILE A 189 -14.90 5.22 8.28
CA ILE A 189 -13.52 5.36 8.80
C ILE A 189 -13.25 6.80 9.28
N GLN A 190 -13.87 7.78 8.64
CA GLN A 190 -13.69 9.21 8.97
C GLN A 190 -15.07 9.86 9.19
N PRO A 191 -15.79 9.47 10.28
CA PRO A 191 -17.18 9.86 10.48
C PRO A 191 -17.40 11.38 10.66
N ASP A 192 -16.37 12.10 11.13
CA ASP A 192 -16.41 13.54 11.36
C ASP A 192 -16.01 14.36 10.11
N LYS A 193 -15.79 13.70 8.98
CA LYS A 193 -15.34 14.32 7.73
C LYS A 193 -16.42 14.19 6.64
N THR A 194 -16.46 15.21 5.78
CA THR A 194 -17.26 15.20 4.55
C THR A 194 -16.43 14.62 3.39
N ILE A 195 -17.07 14.42 2.25
CA ILE A 195 -16.38 14.01 1.00
C ILE A 195 -15.24 14.98 0.66
N GLU A 196 -15.42 16.27 0.92
CA GLU A 196 -14.43 17.30 0.60
C GLU A 196 -13.29 17.38 1.61
N THR A 197 -13.49 16.93 2.84
CA THR A 197 -12.52 17.13 3.94
C THR A 197 -11.82 15.86 4.40
N ARG A 198 -12.31 14.66 4.00
CA ARG A 198 -11.65 13.40 4.38
C ARG A 198 -10.32 13.22 3.68
N TYR A 199 -9.43 12.52 4.34
CA TYR A 199 -8.19 12.05 3.70
C TYR A 199 -8.50 11.01 2.63
N GLU A 200 -7.81 11.10 1.51
CA GLU A 200 -7.94 10.18 0.36
C GLU A 200 -6.70 9.28 0.19
N GLN A 201 -5.76 9.33 1.13
CA GLN A 201 -4.52 8.56 1.10
C GLN A 201 -4.03 8.26 2.50
N GLY A 202 -3.23 7.21 2.63
CA GLY A 202 -2.50 6.88 3.85
C GLY A 202 -1.20 7.68 3.96
N VAL A 203 -0.67 7.75 5.18
CA VAL A 203 0.65 8.32 5.44
C VAL A 203 1.73 7.42 4.86
N MET A 204 2.76 8.02 4.30
CA MET A 204 3.93 7.32 3.78
C MET A 204 5.19 7.86 4.45
N VAL A 205 5.98 6.94 5.03
CA VAL A 205 7.24 7.26 5.72
C VAL A 205 8.38 6.56 4.99
N SER A 206 9.41 7.32 4.62
CA SER A 206 10.63 6.74 4.06
C SER A 206 11.53 6.25 5.20
N MET A 207 11.91 4.98 5.14
CA MET A 207 12.84 4.34 6.08
C MET A 207 14.17 3.98 5.40
N VAL A 208 14.48 4.68 4.31
CA VAL A 208 15.70 4.46 3.53
C VAL A 208 16.47 5.77 3.31
N ASP A 209 17.77 5.64 3.04
CA ASP A 209 18.60 6.76 2.61
C ASP A 209 18.39 7.09 1.11
N LYS A 210 19.16 8.04 0.61
CA LYS A 210 19.09 8.48 -0.81
C LYS A 210 19.39 7.35 -1.81
N ASP A 211 20.12 6.32 -1.39
CA ASP A 211 20.51 5.18 -2.22
C ASP A 211 19.58 3.97 -2.03
N GLY A 212 18.53 4.11 -1.24
CA GLY A 212 17.55 3.04 -0.96
C GLY A 212 17.99 2.04 0.10
N LYS A 213 19.04 2.33 0.85
CA LYS A 213 19.49 1.48 1.96
C LYS A 213 18.69 1.78 3.22
N LEU A 214 18.42 0.72 3.99
CA LEU A 214 17.73 0.85 5.26
C LEU A 214 18.47 1.81 6.18
N ILE A 215 17.74 2.73 6.83
CA ILE A 215 18.30 3.62 7.84
C ILE A 215 18.83 2.83 9.04
N PRO A 216 19.87 3.32 9.74
CA PRO A 216 20.39 2.66 10.92
C PRO A 216 19.42 2.77 12.10
N GLU A 217 19.55 1.84 13.05
CA GLU A 217 18.95 2.00 14.38
C GLU A 217 19.52 3.24 15.08
N GLN A 218 18.63 3.95 15.78
CA GLN A 218 19.02 5.14 16.51
C GLN A 218 19.50 4.83 17.93
N GLY A 219 18.97 3.76 18.54
CA GLY A 219 19.36 3.36 19.89
C GLY A 219 19.18 4.46 20.94
N GLY A 220 18.19 5.34 20.75
CA GLY A 220 17.95 6.48 21.62
C GLY A 220 18.84 7.70 21.36
N ALA A 221 19.75 7.65 20.39
CA ALA A 221 20.59 8.78 20.03
C ALA A 221 19.80 9.92 19.39
N ARG A 222 20.20 11.15 19.71
CA ARG A 222 19.69 12.35 19.05
C ARG A 222 20.56 12.67 17.83
N SER A 223 19.98 13.31 16.84
CA SER A 223 20.71 13.74 15.62
C SER A 223 21.30 12.58 14.80
N THR A 224 20.59 11.45 14.73
CA THR A 224 20.93 10.34 13.84
C THR A 224 20.53 10.69 12.40
N SER A 225 21.41 10.42 11.44
CA SER A 225 21.14 10.62 10.01
C SER A 225 21.79 9.48 9.22
N PRO A 226 21.10 8.89 8.23
CA PRO A 226 19.71 9.19 7.82
C PRO A 226 18.68 8.74 8.87
N ALA A 227 17.52 9.37 8.88
CA ALA A 227 16.44 9.14 9.83
C ALA A 227 15.11 8.95 9.08
N PRO A 228 14.03 8.48 9.73
CA PRO A 228 12.72 8.40 9.10
C PRO A 228 12.24 9.75 8.59
N VAL A 229 11.63 9.76 7.42
CA VAL A 229 11.06 10.97 6.81
C VAL A 229 9.62 10.73 6.41
N VAL A 230 8.69 11.53 6.93
CA VAL A 230 7.32 11.56 6.42
C VAL A 230 7.35 12.24 5.06
N ILE A 231 7.02 11.49 4.00
CA ILE A 231 7.03 12.00 2.63
C ILE A 231 5.64 12.26 2.06
N ARG A 232 4.60 11.79 2.74
CA ARG A 232 3.20 12.03 2.38
C ARG A 232 2.33 12.01 3.63
N LYS A 233 1.56 13.07 3.85
CA LYS A 233 0.52 13.09 4.89
C LYS A 233 -0.73 12.32 4.45
N GLY A 234 -1.53 11.90 5.41
CA GLY A 234 -2.76 11.16 5.15
C GLY A 234 -3.53 10.86 6.42
N LEU A 235 -4.40 9.85 6.34
CA LEU A 235 -5.21 9.40 7.46
C LEU A 235 -4.34 9.12 8.70
N ASP A 236 -4.80 9.58 9.86
CA ASP A 236 -4.13 9.41 11.17
C ASP A 236 -2.73 10.03 11.28
N ILE A 237 -2.41 11.05 10.46
CA ILE A 237 -1.09 11.72 10.47
C ILE A 237 -0.64 12.13 11.87
N ASP A 238 -1.54 12.69 12.68
CA ASP A 238 -1.20 13.18 14.02
C ASP A 238 -0.77 12.04 14.95
N LYS A 239 -1.47 10.92 14.92
CA LYS A 239 -1.11 9.70 15.67
C LYS A 239 0.22 9.11 15.20
N ILE A 240 0.43 9.07 13.88
CA ILE A 240 1.66 8.54 13.29
C ILE A 240 2.87 9.41 13.66
N MET A 241 2.73 10.73 13.66
CA MET A 241 3.78 11.65 14.11
C MET A 241 4.11 11.48 15.59
N MET A 242 3.10 11.24 16.44
CA MET A 242 3.32 10.88 17.85
C MET A 242 4.11 9.57 17.98
N HIS A 243 3.72 8.53 17.25
CA HIS A 243 4.42 7.24 17.26
C HIS A 243 5.85 7.35 16.71
N LEU A 244 6.08 8.20 15.70
CA LEU A 244 7.44 8.50 15.22
C LEU A 244 8.28 9.11 16.33
N SER A 245 7.74 10.10 17.03
CA SER A 245 8.44 10.78 18.15
C SER A 245 8.71 9.83 19.33
N ASP A 246 7.81 8.89 19.59
CA ASP A 246 7.98 7.89 20.65
C ASP A 246 9.05 6.85 20.31
N THR A 247 9.19 6.51 19.03
CA THR A 247 10.09 5.43 18.57
C THR A 247 11.45 5.97 18.13
N PHE A 248 11.48 7.14 17.49
CA PHE A 248 12.67 7.73 16.88
C PHE A 248 12.96 9.11 17.44
N ASN A 249 14.13 9.32 18.02
CA ASN A 249 14.54 10.65 18.50
C ASN A 249 14.89 11.61 17.37
N SER A 250 15.16 11.08 16.18
CA SER A 250 15.39 11.86 14.96
C SER A 250 14.44 11.40 13.88
N TRP A 251 13.64 12.31 13.34
CA TRP A 251 12.81 12.11 12.15
C TRP A 251 12.47 13.46 11.53
N ASP A 252 12.00 13.45 10.28
CA ASP A 252 11.73 14.67 9.54
C ASP A 252 10.43 14.57 8.75
N TYR A 253 9.95 15.70 8.25
CA TYR A 253 8.79 15.79 7.35
C TYR A 253 9.21 16.55 6.08
N ARG A 254 9.21 15.85 4.93
CA ARG A 254 9.56 16.41 3.63
C ARG A 254 8.57 15.94 2.57
N GLN A 255 7.48 16.69 2.42
CA GLN A 255 6.40 16.33 1.49
C GLN A 255 6.90 16.16 0.06
N GLY A 256 6.61 14.99 -0.53
CA GLY A 256 6.91 14.66 -1.92
C GLY A 256 8.35 14.22 -2.19
N GLU A 257 9.22 14.13 -1.20
CA GLU A 257 10.57 13.62 -1.40
C GLU A 257 10.54 12.15 -1.87
N TYR A 258 11.20 11.84 -2.98
CA TYR A 258 11.22 10.51 -3.60
C TYR A 258 9.83 9.90 -3.94
N TYR A 259 8.85 10.78 -4.16
CA TYR A 259 7.48 10.31 -4.43
C TYR A 259 6.87 10.88 -5.71
#